data_c13e24b837e915dc27f70d216d54f80c
#
_entry.id   c13e24b837e915dc27f70d216d54f80c
#
_cell.length_a   1.000
_cell.length_b   1.000
_cell.length_c   1.000
_cell.angle_alpha   90.00
_cell.angle_beta   90.00
_cell.angle_gamma   90.00
#
_symmetry.space_group_name_H-M   'P 1'
#
loop_
_entity.id
_entity.type
_entity.pdbx_description
1 polymer ?
#
loop_
_entity_poly.entity_id
_entity_poly.type
_entity_poly.pdbx_seq_one_letter_code
_entity_poly.pdbx_strand_id
1 'polypeptide(L)'
;KGLYALGAEPSEHLPTCIELCAASGKRQEVHLAAARMRQLAAAGESVSQMAVVYPKGSGYAPLLQSILPMYGLEAYAAEKRQAGAHPISRFLLCALSVLSNGWRLNDVLECAQTGFLGITQEETDKLCAYCEGADVRGDALKRPLRYPRGVTEEELDALEESREKIAAPLLALQKDMSRAQTADDTIQAILKLLEGVKAYETLENMRDELN
;
A
#
# COMPACT_ATOMS: atom_id res chain seq x y z
N LYS A 1 25.02 -12.83 30.21
CA LYS A 1 25.87 -13.50 29.20
C LYS A 1 25.54 -14.98 28.95
N GLY A 2 24.71 -15.65 29.77
CA GLY A 2 24.41 -17.08 29.64
C GLY A 2 23.06 -17.45 29.04
N LEU A 3 22.20 -16.47 28.69
CA LEU A 3 20.80 -16.72 28.28
C LEU A 3 20.65 -17.59 27.02
N TYR A 4 21.70 -17.65 26.17
CA TYR A 4 21.72 -18.39 24.91
C TYR A 4 22.90 -19.39 24.82
N ALA A 5 23.62 -19.64 25.93
CA ALA A 5 24.72 -20.59 25.93
C ALA A 5 24.16 -22.02 26.08
N LEU A 6 24.43 -22.87 25.07
CA LEU A 6 24.16 -24.31 25.18
C LEU A 6 24.99 -24.88 26.35
N GLY A 7 24.33 -25.43 27.36
CA GLY A 7 25.00 -26.01 28.54
C GLY A 7 25.24 -25.02 29.68
N ALA A 8 24.56 -23.88 29.71
CA ALA A 8 24.59 -23.01 30.90
C ALA A 8 23.96 -23.73 32.09
N GLU A 9 24.70 -23.78 33.18
CA GLU A 9 24.17 -24.32 34.42
C GLU A 9 23.02 -23.44 34.96
N PRO A 10 21.95 -24.03 35.54
CA PRO A 10 20.89 -23.28 36.17
C PRO A 10 21.45 -22.35 37.24
N SER A 11 21.13 -21.08 37.21
CA SER A 11 21.48 -20.16 38.29
C SER A 11 20.68 -20.51 39.54
N GLU A 12 21.34 -20.69 40.65
CA GLU A 12 20.68 -20.91 41.95
C GLU A 12 19.86 -19.69 42.42
N HIS A 13 20.10 -18.53 41.83
CA HIS A 13 19.38 -17.30 42.12
C HIS A 13 18.58 -16.87 40.87
N LEU A 14 17.25 -17.03 40.93
CA LEU A 14 16.35 -16.42 39.95
C LEU A 14 16.50 -14.89 40.03
N PRO A 15 16.82 -14.20 38.94
CA PRO A 15 16.87 -12.74 38.95
C PRO A 15 15.48 -12.21 39.27
N THR A 16 15.36 -11.42 40.33
CA THR A 16 14.09 -10.78 40.76
C THR A 16 13.54 -9.79 39.75
N CYS A 17 14.29 -9.54 38.66
CA CYS A 17 13.93 -8.62 37.58
C CYS A 17 13.24 -9.30 36.38
N ILE A 18 13.02 -10.62 36.42
CA ILE A 18 12.32 -11.36 35.35
C ILE A 18 10.90 -11.68 35.82
N GLU A 19 9.94 -11.24 35.03
CA GLU A 19 8.51 -11.51 35.20
C GLU A 19 8.01 -12.31 33.99
N LEU A 20 7.34 -13.44 34.24
CA LEU A 20 6.74 -14.26 33.19
C LEU A 20 5.23 -14.11 33.26
N CYS A 21 4.65 -13.61 32.18
CA CYS A 21 3.21 -13.42 32.04
C CYS A 21 2.66 -14.33 30.94
N ALA A 22 1.51 -14.93 31.17
CA ALA A 22 0.77 -15.70 30.17
C ALA A 22 -0.48 -14.91 29.76
N ALA A 23 -0.79 -14.96 28.46
CA ALA A 23 -1.97 -14.33 27.90
C ALA A 23 -2.72 -15.30 26.97
N SER A 24 -4.01 -15.05 26.71
CA SER A 24 -4.84 -15.90 25.87
C SER A 24 -4.57 -15.75 24.37
N GLY A 25 -3.78 -14.76 23.97
CA GLY A 25 -3.41 -14.52 22.57
C GLY A 25 -2.60 -13.26 22.37
N LYS A 26 -2.04 -13.10 21.17
CA LYS A 26 -1.11 -12.01 20.80
C LYS A 26 -1.60 -10.61 21.14
N ARG A 27 -2.88 -10.33 20.88
CA ARG A 27 -3.48 -9.02 21.19
C ARG A 27 -3.41 -8.73 22.69
N GLN A 28 -3.74 -9.74 23.52
CA GLN A 28 -3.71 -9.59 24.97
C GLN A 28 -2.28 -9.51 25.52
N GLU A 29 -1.31 -10.21 24.92
CA GLU A 29 0.10 -10.05 25.23
C GLU A 29 0.58 -8.61 25.01
N VAL A 30 0.17 -7.99 23.90
CA VAL A 30 0.51 -6.59 23.61
C VAL A 30 -0.15 -5.63 24.60
N HIS A 31 -1.42 -5.87 24.99
CA HIS A 31 -2.07 -5.09 26.06
C HIS A 31 -1.34 -5.22 27.40
N LEU A 32 -0.90 -6.42 27.79
CA LEU A 32 -0.14 -6.64 29.01
C LEU A 32 1.21 -5.91 28.95
N ALA A 33 1.93 -6.01 27.85
CA ALA A 33 3.19 -5.31 27.66
C ALA A 33 3.01 -3.79 27.73
N ALA A 34 1.98 -3.25 27.06
CA ALA A 34 1.67 -1.83 27.07
C ALA A 34 1.29 -1.33 28.47
N ALA A 35 0.48 -2.09 29.21
CA ALA A 35 0.11 -1.78 30.60
C ALA A 35 1.34 -1.76 31.51
N ARG A 36 2.26 -2.74 31.36
CA ARG A 36 3.49 -2.80 32.12
C ARG A 36 4.43 -1.63 31.82
N MET A 37 4.61 -1.29 30.54
CA MET A 37 5.38 -0.10 30.12
C MET A 37 4.78 1.18 30.72
N ARG A 38 3.46 1.31 30.72
CA ARG A 38 2.78 2.47 31.32
C ARG A 38 3.00 2.54 32.83
N GLN A 39 2.98 1.40 33.55
CA GLN A 39 3.27 1.35 34.98
C GLN A 39 4.70 1.78 35.28
N LEU A 40 5.69 1.28 34.50
CA LEU A 40 7.09 1.66 34.66
C LEU A 40 7.29 3.15 34.38
N ALA A 41 6.68 3.69 33.34
CA ALA A 41 6.73 5.12 33.05
C ALA A 41 6.11 5.97 34.18
N ALA A 42 5.01 5.51 34.78
CA ALA A 42 4.40 6.17 35.93
C ALA A 42 5.29 6.09 37.20
N ALA A 43 6.14 5.06 37.32
CA ALA A 43 7.13 4.93 38.39
C ALA A 43 8.41 5.78 38.14
N GLY A 44 8.49 6.52 37.01
CA GLY A 44 9.61 7.41 36.70
C GLY A 44 10.64 6.83 35.73
N GLU A 45 10.42 5.59 35.23
CA GLU A 45 11.32 5.04 34.21
C GLU A 45 11.13 5.71 32.85
N SER A 46 12.23 5.96 32.16
CA SER A 46 12.19 6.60 30.84
C SER A 46 11.69 5.66 29.76
N VAL A 47 10.61 6.02 29.07
CA VAL A 47 10.04 5.25 27.95
C VAL A 47 11.09 5.04 26.84
N SER A 48 12.02 5.96 26.64
CA SER A 48 13.09 5.86 25.63
C SER A 48 14.09 4.73 25.93
N GLN A 49 14.10 4.20 27.14
CA GLN A 49 14.95 3.07 27.55
C GLN A 49 14.20 1.73 27.53
N MET A 50 12.91 1.74 27.16
CA MET A 50 12.12 0.52 27.05
C MET A 50 12.16 -0.04 25.64
N ALA A 51 12.19 -1.36 25.51
CA ALA A 51 12.13 -2.04 24.22
C ALA A 51 11.21 -3.25 24.27
N VAL A 52 10.45 -3.47 23.23
CA VAL A 52 9.65 -4.69 23.02
C VAL A 52 10.31 -5.51 21.92
N VAL A 53 10.68 -6.74 22.24
CA VAL A 53 11.33 -7.67 21.31
C VAL A 53 10.35 -8.78 20.94
N TYR A 54 10.17 -9.03 19.66
CA TYR A 54 9.27 -10.07 19.15
C TYR A 54 9.88 -10.78 17.94
N PRO A 55 9.47 -12.04 17.64
CA PRO A 55 9.98 -12.77 16.48
C PRO A 55 9.58 -12.09 15.16
N LYS A 56 10.50 -12.07 14.19
CA LYS A 56 10.26 -11.51 12.86
C LYS A 56 9.10 -12.25 12.16
N GLY A 57 8.19 -11.50 11.55
CA GLY A 57 7.04 -12.07 10.85
C GLY A 57 5.93 -12.61 11.75
N SER A 58 6.02 -12.37 13.07
CA SER A 58 5.04 -12.83 14.03
C SER A 58 3.72 -12.06 14.05
N GLY A 59 3.63 -10.92 13.35
CA GLY A 59 2.44 -10.06 13.31
C GLY A 59 2.21 -9.19 14.54
N TYR A 60 3.21 -9.04 15.42
CA TYR A 60 3.10 -8.17 16.58
C TYR A 60 3.23 -6.68 16.26
N ALA A 61 3.99 -6.32 15.22
CA ALA A 61 4.22 -4.90 14.89
C ALA A 61 2.94 -4.09 14.64
N PRO A 62 1.99 -4.53 13.81
CA PRO A 62 0.74 -3.79 13.63
C PRO A 62 -0.09 -3.72 14.92
N LEU A 63 -0.06 -4.77 15.76
CA LEU A 63 -0.73 -4.76 17.06
C LEU A 63 -0.11 -3.74 18.02
N LEU A 64 1.23 -3.70 18.09
CA LEU A 64 1.95 -2.70 18.89
C LEU A 64 1.65 -1.28 18.42
N GLN A 65 1.67 -1.03 17.11
CA GLN A 65 1.35 0.28 16.53
C GLN A 65 -0.07 0.75 16.83
N SER A 66 -1.03 -0.17 16.92
CA SER A 66 -2.43 0.18 17.22
C SER A 66 -2.73 0.29 18.73
N ILE A 67 -2.05 -0.50 19.56
CA ILE A 67 -2.37 -0.61 20.98
C ILE A 67 -1.55 0.36 21.86
N LEU A 68 -0.26 0.57 21.58
CA LEU A 68 0.58 1.45 22.40
C LEU A 68 0.05 2.88 22.52
N PRO A 69 -0.47 3.52 21.44
CA PRO A 69 -1.06 4.85 21.55
C PRO A 69 -2.25 4.92 22.52
N MET A 70 -3.04 3.84 22.66
CA MET A 70 -4.15 3.76 23.60
C MET A 70 -3.69 3.88 25.07
N TYR A 71 -2.42 3.57 25.35
CA TYR A 71 -1.78 3.71 26.66
C TYR A 71 -0.95 5.00 26.78
N GLY A 72 -1.02 5.90 25.78
CA GLY A 72 -0.22 7.13 25.71
C GLY A 72 1.27 6.86 25.52
N LEU A 73 1.61 5.76 24.84
CA LEU A 73 2.98 5.36 24.53
C LEU A 73 3.21 5.46 23.02
N GLU A 74 4.28 6.13 22.63
CA GLU A 74 4.75 6.13 21.24
C GLU A 74 5.92 5.15 21.10
N ALA A 75 5.90 4.34 20.05
CA ALA A 75 6.98 3.41 19.77
C ALA A 75 7.39 3.44 18.31
N TYR A 76 8.69 3.38 18.08
CA TYR A 76 9.26 3.17 16.75
C TYR A 76 9.35 1.66 16.48
N ALA A 77 8.69 1.19 15.44
CA ALA A 77 8.79 -0.20 14.98
C ALA A 77 9.76 -0.27 13.79
N ALA A 78 10.92 -0.94 14.00
CA ALA A 78 11.93 -1.14 12.96
C ALA A 78 11.54 -2.28 11.98
N GLU A 79 10.28 -2.35 11.53
CA GLU A 79 9.87 -3.31 10.52
C GLU A 79 10.07 -2.75 9.11
N LYS A 80 10.70 -3.56 8.26
CA LYS A 80 10.76 -3.27 6.83
C LYS A 80 9.37 -3.53 6.24
N ARG A 81 8.60 -2.48 5.98
CA ARG A 81 7.39 -2.60 5.17
C ARG A 81 7.80 -2.86 3.72
N GLN A 82 7.09 -3.79 3.06
CA GLN A 82 7.26 -3.96 1.62
C GLN A 82 6.72 -2.71 0.93
N ALA A 83 7.60 -1.92 0.33
CA ALA A 83 7.21 -0.70 -0.38
C ALA A 83 6.15 -0.98 -1.47
N GLY A 84 6.21 -2.14 -2.12
CA GLY A 84 5.24 -2.56 -3.14
C GLY A 84 3.81 -2.78 -2.63
N ALA A 85 3.60 -2.93 -1.31
CA ALA A 85 2.27 -3.02 -0.72
C ALA A 85 1.60 -1.64 -0.51
N HIS A 86 2.36 -0.55 -0.64
CA HIS A 86 1.81 0.79 -0.51
C HIS A 86 0.96 1.14 -1.75
N PRO A 87 -0.24 1.74 -1.61
CA PRO A 87 -1.14 2.03 -2.73
C PRO A 87 -0.49 2.78 -3.89
N ILE A 88 0.27 3.85 -3.61
CA ILE A 88 1.01 4.60 -4.66
C ILE A 88 2.03 3.69 -5.36
N SER A 89 2.76 2.86 -4.62
CA SER A 89 3.74 1.96 -5.25
C SER A 89 3.07 0.94 -6.16
N ARG A 90 1.92 0.42 -5.74
CA ARG A 90 1.10 -0.48 -6.57
C ARG A 90 0.62 0.23 -7.83
N PHE A 91 0.07 1.43 -7.72
CA PHE A 91 -0.34 2.23 -8.87
C PHE A 91 0.82 2.47 -9.84
N LEU A 92 1.98 2.89 -9.36
CA LEU A 92 3.16 3.12 -10.20
C LEU A 92 3.63 1.84 -10.89
N LEU A 93 3.65 0.71 -10.19
CA LEU A 93 4.02 -0.57 -10.78
C LEU A 93 3.03 -0.98 -11.88
N CYS A 94 1.72 -0.81 -11.66
CA CYS A 94 0.70 -1.07 -12.68
C CYS A 94 0.87 -0.13 -13.89
N ALA A 95 1.05 1.18 -13.67
CA ALA A 95 1.27 2.14 -14.75
C ALA A 95 2.51 1.80 -15.61
N LEU A 96 3.62 1.45 -14.96
CA LEU A 96 4.84 1.01 -15.66
C LEU A 96 4.63 -0.32 -16.40
N SER A 97 3.83 -1.24 -15.85
CA SER A 97 3.48 -2.50 -16.51
C SER A 97 2.68 -2.26 -17.78
N VAL A 98 1.71 -1.34 -17.77
CA VAL A 98 0.96 -0.94 -18.97
C VAL A 98 1.91 -0.50 -20.08
N LEU A 99 2.88 0.35 -19.76
CA LEU A 99 3.84 0.86 -20.74
C LEU A 99 4.77 -0.23 -21.27
N SER A 100 5.31 -1.08 -20.39
CA SER A 100 6.28 -2.12 -20.75
C SER A 100 5.67 -3.31 -21.47
N ASN A 101 4.41 -3.65 -21.17
CA ASN A 101 3.71 -4.79 -21.74
C ASN A 101 2.89 -4.45 -22.99
N GLY A 102 2.99 -3.21 -23.52
CA GLY A 102 2.32 -2.80 -24.75
C GLY A 102 0.80 -2.66 -24.59
N TRP A 103 0.35 -2.07 -23.47
CA TRP A 103 -1.06 -1.74 -23.21
C TRP A 103 -1.97 -2.98 -23.21
N ARG A 104 -1.55 -4.07 -22.58
CA ARG A 104 -2.42 -5.22 -22.40
C ARG A 104 -3.65 -4.81 -21.61
N LEU A 105 -4.83 -5.28 -22.03
CA LEU A 105 -6.09 -4.92 -21.39
C LEU A 105 -6.06 -5.19 -19.88
N ASN A 106 -5.58 -6.35 -19.46
CA ASN A 106 -5.50 -6.70 -18.04
C ASN A 106 -4.63 -5.70 -17.24
N ASP A 107 -3.46 -5.29 -17.77
CA ASP A 107 -2.59 -4.34 -17.08
C ASP A 107 -3.26 -2.96 -16.97
N VAL A 108 -4.00 -2.54 -17.99
CA VAL A 108 -4.77 -1.28 -17.99
C VAL A 108 -5.90 -1.33 -16.95
N LEU A 109 -6.63 -2.44 -16.88
CA LEU A 109 -7.71 -2.64 -15.90
C LEU A 109 -7.17 -2.73 -14.47
N GLU A 110 -6.05 -3.45 -14.25
CA GLU A 110 -5.39 -3.47 -12.93
C GLU A 110 -4.95 -2.06 -12.50
N CYS A 111 -4.45 -1.25 -13.43
CA CYS A 111 -4.09 0.13 -13.14
C CYS A 111 -5.33 0.96 -12.76
N ALA A 112 -6.45 0.79 -13.47
CA ALA A 112 -7.72 1.45 -13.18
C ALA A 112 -8.25 1.08 -11.78
N GLN A 113 -8.18 -0.19 -11.39
CA GLN A 113 -8.63 -0.71 -10.10
C GLN A 113 -7.80 -0.22 -8.90
N THR A 114 -6.68 0.45 -9.11
CA THR A 114 -5.91 1.05 -8.01
C THR A 114 -6.59 2.26 -7.36
N GLY A 115 -7.63 2.82 -7.99
CA GLY A 115 -8.41 3.96 -7.48
C GLY A 115 -7.79 5.33 -7.77
N PHE A 116 -6.58 5.42 -8.37
CA PHE A 116 -5.90 6.70 -8.63
C PHE A 116 -6.33 7.41 -9.92
N LEU A 117 -7.05 6.73 -10.80
CA LEU A 117 -7.45 7.26 -12.11
C LEU A 117 -8.86 7.87 -12.13
N GLY A 118 -9.52 7.96 -10.96
CA GLY A 118 -10.85 8.57 -10.84
C GLY A 118 -11.95 7.83 -11.60
N ILE A 119 -11.80 6.51 -11.71
CA ILE A 119 -12.77 5.60 -12.33
C ILE A 119 -13.29 4.63 -11.27
N THR A 120 -14.59 4.36 -11.27
CA THR A 120 -15.24 3.42 -10.35
C THR A 120 -15.04 1.97 -10.82
N GLN A 121 -15.28 1.02 -9.92
CA GLN A 121 -15.26 -0.41 -10.27
C GLN A 121 -16.31 -0.74 -11.33
N GLU A 122 -17.52 -0.16 -11.23
CA GLU A 122 -18.59 -0.37 -12.21
C GLU A 122 -18.21 0.13 -13.61
N GLU A 123 -17.61 1.33 -13.70
CA GLU A 123 -17.11 1.88 -14.97
C GLU A 123 -16.00 1.01 -15.55
N THR A 124 -15.10 0.50 -14.69
CA THR A 124 -14.02 -0.39 -15.10
C THR A 124 -14.57 -1.71 -15.65
N ASP A 125 -15.57 -2.30 -15.00
CA ASP A 125 -16.19 -3.56 -15.44
C ASP A 125 -16.94 -3.39 -16.76
N LYS A 126 -17.65 -2.26 -16.94
CA LYS A 126 -18.31 -1.92 -18.23
C LYS A 126 -17.29 -1.75 -19.35
N LEU A 127 -16.20 -1.04 -19.08
CA LEU A 127 -15.12 -0.86 -20.06
C LEU A 127 -14.47 -2.20 -20.43
N CYS A 128 -14.25 -3.07 -19.45
CA CYS A 128 -13.73 -4.43 -19.65
C CYS A 128 -14.62 -5.23 -20.59
N ALA A 129 -15.92 -5.31 -20.28
CA ALA A 129 -16.91 -6.04 -21.08
C ALA A 129 -16.98 -5.55 -22.53
N TYR A 130 -16.96 -4.23 -22.72
CA TYR A 130 -16.92 -3.63 -24.05
C TYR A 130 -15.63 -3.98 -24.79
N CYS A 131 -14.47 -3.82 -24.14
CA CYS A 131 -13.17 -4.09 -24.77
C CYS A 131 -13.02 -5.56 -25.19
N GLU A 132 -13.51 -6.49 -24.37
CA GLU A 132 -13.52 -7.93 -24.69
C GLU A 132 -14.46 -8.24 -25.86
N GLY A 133 -15.68 -7.69 -25.84
CA GLY A 133 -16.67 -7.89 -26.90
C GLY A 133 -16.29 -7.26 -28.23
N ALA A 134 -15.59 -6.11 -28.19
CA ALA A 134 -15.15 -5.37 -29.39
C ALA A 134 -13.72 -5.71 -29.84
N ASP A 135 -13.02 -6.63 -29.13
CA ASP A 135 -11.59 -6.98 -29.35
C ASP A 135 -10.65 -5.75 -29.32
N VAL A 136 -10.90 -4.82 -28.38
CA VAL A 136 -10.09 -3.61 -28.20
C VAL A 136 -8.91 -3.96 -27.30
N ARG A 137 -7.70 -3.98 -27.85
CA ARG A 137 -6.47 -4.39 -27.14
C ARG A 137 -5.26 -3.57 -27.58
N GLY A 138 -4.24 -3.50 -26.75
CA GLY A 138 -2.97 -2.89 -27.08
C GLY A 138 -3.11 -1.44 -27.52
N ASP A 139 -2.57 -1.09 -28.67
CA ASP A 139 -2.58 0.26 -29.20
C ASP A 139 -3.99 0.81 -29.51
N ALA A 140 -5.01 -0.06 -29.63
CA ALA A 140 -6.39 0.37 -29.79
C ALA A 140 -6.91 1.10 -28.54
N LEU A 141 -6.45 0.74 -27.36
CA LEU A 141 -6.78 1.42 -26.09
C LEU A 141 -6.23 2.86 -26.00
N LYS A 142 -5.23 3.18 -26.82
CA LYS A 142 -4.65 4.53 -26.91
C LYS A 142 -5.50 5.49 -27.74
N ARG A 143 -6.49 4.98 -28.48
CA ARG A 143 -7.31 5.73 -29.43
C ARG A 143 -8.74 5.81 -28.93
N PRO A 144 -9.49 6.86 -29.31
CA PRO A 144 -10.90 6.97 -28.97
C PRO A 144 -11.72 5.77 -29.46
N LEU A 145 -12.66 5.33 -28.63
CA LEU A 145 -13.66 4.33 -29.00
C LEU A 145 -14.65 4.96 -30.00
N ARG A 146 -14.79 4.39 -31.18
CA ARG A 146 -15.57 5.01 -32.28
C ARG A 146 -16.77 4.21 -32.73
N TYR A 147 -16.91 2.97 -32.28
CA TYR A 147 -17.93 2.08 -32.84
C TYR A 147 -18.82 1.53 -31.72
N PRO A 148 -20.15 1.78 -31.79
CA PRO A 148 -21.10 1.24 -30.83
C PRO A 148 -21.33 -0.27 -31.09
N ARG A 149 -20.37 -1.11 -30.70
CA ARG A 149 -20.48 -2.55 -30.83
C ARG A 149 -21.29 -3.13 -29.66
N GLY A 150 -22.62 -3.21 -29.87
CA GLY A 150 -23.52 -3.81 -28.88
C GLY A 150 -23.90 -2.88 -27.70
N VAL A 151 -23.57 -1.60 -27.80
CA VAL A 151 -23.91 -0.54 -26.83
C VAL A 151 -24.60 0.63 -27.54
N THR A 152 -25.34 1.43 -26.82
CA THR A 152 -25.93 2.69 -27.33
C THR A 152 -24.85 3.77 -27.51
N GLU A 153 -25.18 4.85 -28.22
CA GLU A 153 -24.25 5.98 -28.38
C GLU A 153 -23.95 6.65 -27.02
N GLU A 154 -24.94 6.77 -26.13
CA GLU A 154 -24.77 7.33 -24.79
C GLU A 154 -23.85 6.45 -23.92
N GLU A 155 -23.99 5.13 -24.01
CA GLU A 155 -23.11 4.19 -23.34
C GLU A 155 -21.68 4.23 -23.88
N LEU A 156 -21.53 4.42 -25.21
CA LEU A 156 -20.22 4.55 -25.83
C LEU A 156 -19.51 5.84 -25.38
N ASP A 157 -20.23 6.94 -25.25
CA ASP A 157 -19.67 8.20 -24.74
C ASP A 157 -19.19 8.06 -23.30
N ALA A 158 -19.95 7.37 -22.44
CA ALA A 158 -19.57 7.08 -21.06
C ALA A 158 -18.34 6.15 -20.97
N LEU A 159 -18.26 5.15 -21.86
CA LEU A 159 -17.10 4.27 -21.98
C LEU A 159 -15.86 5.01 -22.47
N GLU A 160 -16.02 5.94 -23.40
CA GLU A 160 -14.94 6.78 -23.91
C GLU A 160 -14.42 7.72 -22.82
N GLU A 161 -15.31 8.32 -22.02
CA GLU A 161 -14.91 9.12 -20.86
C GLU A 161 -14.08 8.28 -19.87
N SER A 162 -14.52 7.07 -19.57
CA SER A 162 -13.82 6.13 -18.70
C SER A 162 -12.45 5.74 -19.26
N ARG A 163 -12.40 5.44 -20.57
CA ARG A 163 -11.13 5.15 -21.26
C ARG A 163 -10.19 6.35 -21.20
N GLU A 164 -10.69 7.57 -21.45
CA GLU A 164 -9.88 8.79 -21.45
C GLU A 164 -9.28 9.07 -20.06
N LYS A 165 -10.07 8.90 -18.99
CA LYS A 165 -9.57 9.02 -17.60
C LYS A 165 -8.37 8.10 -17.34
N ILE A 166 -8.36 6.90 -17.95
CA ILE A 166 -7.24 5.96 -17.83
C ILE A 166 -6.11 6.31 -18.81
N ALA A 167 -6.44 6.51 -20.06
CA ALA A 167 -5.46 6.62 -21.13
C ALA A 167 -4.68 7.93 -21.11
N ALA A 168 -5.31 9.07 -20.80
CA ALA A 168 -4.66 10.37 -20.85
C ALA A 168 -3.42 10.45 -19.94
N PRO A 169 -3.49 10.12 -18.64
CA PRO A 169 -2.32 10.17 -17.76
C PRO A 169 -1.24 9.15 -18.13
N LEU A 170 -1.62 7.95 -18.60
CA LEU A 170 -0.67 6.93 -19.02
C LEU A 170 0.03 7.29 -20.33
N LEU A 171 -0.66 7.90 -21.28
CA LEU A 171 -0.06 8.40 -22.52
C LEU A 171 0.89 9.58 -22.25
N ALA A 172 0.53 10.47 -21.33
CA ALA A 172 1.42 11.54 -20.89
C ALA A 172 2.70 10.97 -20.26
N LEU A 173 2.57 9.98 -19.37
CA LEU A 173 3.71 9.27 -18.79
C LEU A 173 4.56 8.60 -19.89
N GLN A 174 3.94 7.88 -20.82
CA GLN A 174 4.64 7.21 -21.93
C GLN A 174 5.44 8.22 -22.77
N LYS A 175 4.86 9.36 -23.07
CA LYS A 175 5.51 10.44 -23.82
C LYS A 175 6.71 11.01 -23.08
N ASP A 176 6.57 11.30 -21.78
CA ASP A 176 7.65 11.85 -20.96
C ASP A 176 8.77 10.82 -20.78
N MET A 177 8.44 9.56 -20.49
CA MET A 177 9.40 8.45 -20.38
C MET A 177 10.16 8.20 -21.69
N SER A 178 9.51 8.32 -22.85
CA SER A 178 10.18 8.16 -24.15
C SER A 178 11.20 9.26 -24.47
N ARG A 179 11.12 10.39 -23.79
CA ARG A 179 12.02 11.54 -23.93
C ARG A 179 13.10 11.59 -22.84
N ALA A 180 12.91 10.84 -21.77
CA ALA A 180 13.83 10.77 -20.66
C ALA A 180 15.20 10.22 -21.12
N GLN A 181 16.27 10.93 -20.83
CA GLN A 181 17.64 10.54 -21.10
C GLN A 181 18.41 10.23 -19.83
N THR A 182 17.93 10.72 -18.70
CA THR A 182 18.55 10.57 -17.40
C THR A 182 17.58 9.93 -16.40
N ALA A 183 18.13 9.44 -15.28
CA ALA A 183 17.31 8.96 -14.16
C ALA A 183 16.45 10.09 -13.58
N ASP A 184 16.95 11.33 -13.57
CA ASP A 184 16.21 12.49 -13.09
C ASP A 184 15.00 12.79 -13.98
N ASP A 185 15.14 12.74 -15.31
CA ASP A 185 14.02 12.89 -16.23
C ASP A 185 12.93 11.84 -15.98
N THR A 186 13.34 10.60 -15.69
CA THR A 186 12.43 9.50 -15.35
C THR A 186 11.66 9.78 -14.06
N ILE A 187 12.36 10.26 -13.03
CA ILE A 187 11.75 10.64 -11.75
C ILE A 187 10.75 11.79 -11.95
N GLN A 188 11.12 12.80 -12.73
CA GLN A 188 10.24 13.93 -13.05
C GLN A 188 8.98 13.48 -13.80
N ALA A 189 9.08 12.52 -14.73
CA ALA A 189 7.93 11.96 -15.43
C ALA A 189 6.97 11.25 -14.45
N ILE A 190 7.50 10.51 -13.49
CA ILE A 190 6.72 9.83 -12.45
C ILE A 190 6.05 10.85 -11.51
N LEU A 191 6.77 11.88 -11.09
CA LEU A 191 6.21 12.93 -10.23
C LEU A 191 5.05 13.66 -10.92
N LYS A 192 5.20 14.02 -12.19
CA LYS A 192 4.13 14.62 -12.99
C LYS A 192 2.88 13.72 -13.10
N LEU A 193 3.07 12.40 -13.25
CA LEU A 193 1.95 11.46 -13.23
C LEU A 193 1.22 11.54 -11.87
N LEU A 194 1.95 11.45 -10.76
CA LEU A 194 1.36 11.48 -9.42
C LEU A 194 0.63 12.80 -9.12
N GLU A 195 1.18 13.92 -9.57
CA GLU A 195 0.55 15.24 -9.47
C GLU A 195 -0.71 15.31 -10.34
N GLY A 196 -0.64 14.82 -11.58
CA GLY A 196 -1.75 14.83 -12.54
C GLY A 196 -2.96 14.02 -12.08
N VAL A 197 -2.73 12.88 -11.41
CA VAL A 197 -3.80 12.05 -10.83
C VAL A 197 -4.14 12.44 -9.39
N LYS A 198 -3.56 13.52 -8.85
CA LYS A 198 -3.78 14.00 -7.47
C LYS A 198 -3.57 12.90 -6.43
N ALA A 199 -2.50 12.13 -6.57
CA ALA A 199 -2.27 10.92 -5.81
C ALA A 199 -2.32 11.12 -4.28
N TYR A 200 -1.90 12.28 -3.78
CA TYR A 200 -1.93 12.58 -2.34
C TYR A 200 -3.36 12.79 -1.83
N GLU A 201 -4.20 13.53 -2.57
CA GLU A 201 -5.61 13.75 -2.22
C GLU A 201 -6.36 12.40 -2.21
N THR A 202 -6.09 11.55 -3.20
CA THR A 202 -6.69 10.21 -3.29
C THR A 202 -6.29 9.33 -2.10
N LEU A 203 -5.02 9.39 -1.66
CA LEU A 203 -4.57 8.66 -0.47
C LEU A 203 -5.24 9.15 0.81
N GLU A 204 -5.42 10.45 0.97
CA GLU A 204 -6.11 11.01 2.13
C GLU A 204 -7.57 10.52 2.17
N ASN A 205 -8.27 10.55 1.05
CA ASN A 205 -9.62 10.03 0.94
C ASN A 205 -9.70 8.53 1.27
N MET A 206 -8.80 7.70 0.70
CA MET A 206 -8.73 6.27 1.03
C MET A 206 -8.46 5.99 2.50
N ARG A 207 -7.67 6.84 3.18
CA ARG A 207 -7.41 6.73 4.61
C ARG A 207 -8.65 7.05 5.43
N ASP A 208 -9.39 8.09 5.03
CA ASP A 208 -10.56 8.57 5.76
C ASP A 208 -11.75 7.59 5.61
N GLU A 209 -11.85 6.86 4.50
CA GLU A 209 -12.83 5.78 4.31
C GLU A 209 -12.55 4.54 5.20
N LEU A 210 -11.30 4.36 5.67
CA LEU A 210 -10.89 3.22 6.48
C LEU A 210 -11.00 3.47 8.00
N ASN A 211 -11.28 4.72 8.43
CA ASN A 211 -11.39 5.13 9.83
C ASN A 211 -12.85 5.32 10.25
#